data_cdad6d2746a97c9c8ff1cadc52743358
#
_entry.id   cdad6d2746a97c9c8ff1cadc52743358
#
_cell.length_a   1.000
_cell.length_b   1.000
_cell.length_c   1.000
_cell.angle_alpha   90.00
_cell.angle_beta   90.00
_cell.angle_gamma   90.00
#
_symmetry.space_group_name_H-M   'P 1'
#
loop_
_entity.id
_entity.type
_entity.pdbx_description
1 polymer ?
#
loop_
_entity_poly.entity_id
_entity_poly.type
_entity_poly.pdbx_seq_one_letter_code
_entity_poly.pdbx_strand_id
1 'polypeptide(L)'
;MGIPSYFSHIIRKYPKIISSVSPSIQNLYVDSNSIIYDAVHRLDSSHPDFEFMVMQEVCKKIDEYLLWVNPTRVIIAFDGVPPFAKIKQQRERRYKGLITQRYLKQESAWNTVQITPGTTFMKKLNEFLRNYFQSHVAKYTYFKLSTSEEPGEGEHKIFQHIRDFPECHQSNTMIYGLDADLIVLSLHHVVYGKMYLLRESPAFMMEGNDLQVMNINALARAIQEIVPIPDYVLLTLFLGNDFMPHFPALNLRSNGMDTLLRCYEKVKLPLYDQGILWKNLRLFLQEVSKQEFSLICREHAFRSKYVADISTEEKRVNSIPMLQREKEIYINPTKKGWEQRYYSSFFKDDIPSICKNFTDMIEWNMKYYTTGCVSWGLSYQYTYPPLLIDLINHIPDEVTLPPDHVPWSETQLLTYVLPSVYHHYMGGTSVESELPTLEWSYCRYLWESHVVFH
;
A
#
# COMPACT_ATOMS: atom_id res chain seq x y z
N MET A 1 1.02 0.67 -3.70
CA MET A 1 0.04 -0.43 -3.85
C MET A 1 -1.16 -0.25 -2.94
N GLY A 2 -1.01 -0.16 -1.66
CA GLY A 2 -2.10 0.06 -0.74
C GLY A 2 -3.27 -0.90 -0.89
N ILE A 3 -4.51 -0.44 -0.68
CA ILE A 3 -5.72 -1.27 -0.78
C ILE A 3 -5.95 -1.69 -2.23
N PRO A 4 -5.89 -2.99 -2.55
CA PRO A 4 -6.01 -3.46 -3.93
C PRO A 4 -7.34 -3.07 -4.57
N SER A 5 -7.30 -2.53 -5.79
CA SER A 5 -8.46 -2.07 -6.58
C SER A 5 -9.22 -0.86 -6.00
N TYR A 6 -8.71 -0.21 -4.92
CA TYR A 6 -9.42 0.86 -4.23
C TYR A 6 -9.63 2.10 -5.12
N PHE A 7 -8.60 2.54 -5.85
CA PHE A 7 -8.74 3.65 -6.80
C PHE A 7 -9.87 3.40 -7.80
N SER A 8 -9.88 2.23 -8.46
CA SER A 8 -10.92 1.86 -9.42
C SER A 8 -12.32 1.79 -8.79
N HIS A 9 -12.41 1.38 -7.52
CA HIS A 9 -13.66 1.38 -6.77
C HIS A 9 -14.16 2.81 -6.55
N ILE A 10 -13.29 3.71 -6.09
CA ILE A 10 -13.62 5.10 -5.79
C ILE A 10 -14.10 5.86 -7.04
N ILE A 11 -13.38 5.78 -8.15
CA ILE A 11 -13.77 6.50 -9.37
C ILE A 11 -15.06 5.99 -10.01
N ARG A 12 -15.36 4.69 -9.87
CA ARG A 12 -16.65 4.13 -10.32
C ARG A 12 -17.82 4.61 -9.47
N LYS A 13 -17.62 4.70 -8.16
CA LYS A 13 -18.65 5.11 -7.21
C LYS A 13 -18.87 6.63 -7.20
N TYR A 14 -17.81 7.40 -7.41
CA TYR A 14 -17.80 8.86 -7.33
C TYR A 14 -17.17 9.53 -8.57
N PRO A 15 -17.67 9.30 -9.79
CA PRO A 15 -17.00 9.74 -11.03
C PRO A 15 -16.82 11.28 -11.14
N LYS A 16 -17.64 12.05 -10.44
CA LYS A 16 -17.60 13.53 -10.48
C LYS A 16 -16.45 14.16 -9.71
N ILE A 17 -15.63 13.36 -9.01
CA ILE A 17 -14.47 13.88 -8.27
C ILE A 17 -13.22 14.06 -9.14
N ILE A 18 -13.23 13.53 -10.36
CA ILE A 18 -12.11 13.60 -11.30
C ILE A 18 -12.30 14.78 -12.26
N SER A 19 -11.22 15.51 -12.50
CA SER A 19 -11.15 16.64 -13.44
C SER A 19 -9.79 16.64 -14.14
N SER A 20 -9.73 17.14 -15.36
CA SER A 20 -8.49 17.46 -16.08
C SER A 20 -7.99 18.89 -15.79
N VAL A 21 -8.78 19.70 -15.08
CA VAL A 21 -8.45 21.10 -14.78
C VAL A 21 -7.86 21.19 -13.38
N SER A 22 -6.66 21.78 -13.28
CA SER A 22 -6.03 22.08 -12.00
C SER A 22 -6.67 23.33 -11.36
N PRO A 23 -7.05 23.26 -10.09
CA PRO A 23 -7.32 24.47 -9.30
C PRO A 23 -6.02 25.26 -9.06
N SER A 24 -6.13 26.51 -8.60
CA SER A 24 -4.96 27.24 -8.11
C SER A 24 -4.39 26.55 -6.87
N ILE A 25 -3.14 26.12 -6.92
CA ILE A 25 -2.45 25.33 -5.90
C ILE A 25 -1.33 26.15 -5.28
N GLN A 26 -1.26 26.17 -3.95
CA GLN A 26 -0.17 26.79 -3.20
C GLN A 26 0.90 25.77 -2.81
N ASN A 27 0.50 24.57 -2.40
CA ASN A 27 1.41 23.54 -1.92
C ASN A 27 1.40 22.34 -2.89
N LEU A 28 2.54 21.99 -3.45
CA LEU A 28 2.73 20.76 -4.20
C LEU A 28 3.63 19.80 -3.44
N TYR A 29 3.13 18.61 -3.21
CA TYR A 29 3.87 17.47 -2.68
C TYR A 29 4.01 16.41 -3.76
N VAL A 30 5.21 15.85 -3.90
CA VAL A 30 5.50 14.83 -4.92
C VAL A 30 5.99 13.56 -4.22
N ASP A 31 5.16 12.52 -4.26
CA ASP A 31 5.60 11.16 -3.93
C ASP A 31 6.31 10.56 -5.14
N SER A 32 7.64 10.51 -5.06
CA SER A 32 8.50 10.44 -6.25
C SER A 32 8.94 9.04 -6.64
N ASN A 33 8.71 8.01 -5.83
CA ASN A 33 9.22 6.68 -6.15
C ASN A 33 8.63 6.08 -7.43
N SER A 34 7.35 6.34 -7.71
CA SER A 34 6.71 5.92 -8.96
C SER A 34 7.40 6.51 -10.20
N ILE A 35 7.92 7.73 -10.10
CA ILE A 35 8.61 8.43 -11.21
C ILE A 35 9.90 7.69 -11.60
N ILE A 36 10.62 7.10 -10.61
CA ILE A 36 11.83 6.32 -10.90
C ILE A 36 11.45 5.06 -11.69
N TYR A 37 10.41 4.34 -11.27
CA TYR A 37 9.94 3.15 -11.98
C TYR A 37 9.48 3.48 -13.40
N ASP A 38 8.77 4.59 -13.59
CA ASP A 38 8.33 5.04 -14.91
C ASP A 38 9.51 5.38 -15.82
N ALA A 39 10.53 6.08 -15.31
CA ALA A 39 11.75 6.38 -16.05
C ALA A 39 12.47 5.08 -16.49
N VAL A 40 12.61 4.12 -15.59
CA VAL A 40 13.22 2.82 -15.88
C VAL A 40 12.46 2.05 -16.96
N HIS A 41 11.13 2.07 -16.94
CA HIS A 41 10.32 1.35 -17.92
C HIS A 41 10.28 2.02 -19.32
N ARG A 42 10.55 3.31 -19.40
CA ARG A 42 10.53 4.07 -20.68
C ARG A 42 11.86 4.02 -21.42
N LEU A 43 12.95 3.83 -20.70
CA LEU A 43 14.30 3.90 -21.25
C LEU A 43 14.85 2.51 -21.60
N ASP A 44 15.78 2.47 -22.55
CA ASP A 44 16.46 1.24 -22.93
C ASP A 44 17.51 0.85 -21.88
N SER A 45 17.24 -0.18 -21.10
CA SER A 45 18.11 -0.66 -20.03
C SER A 45 19.45 -1.23 -20.49
N SER A 46 19.66 -1.42 -21.79
CA SER A 46 20.94 -1.86 -22.37
C SER A 46 21.91 -0.71 -22.67
N HIS A 47 21.44 0.55 -22.58
CA HIS A 47 22.28 1.71 -22.87
C HIS A 47 23.38 1.88 -21.80
N PRO A 48 24.67 2.18 -22.21
CA PRO A 48 25.77 2.33 -21.24
C PRO A 48 25.52 3.37 -20.15
N ASP A 49 24.86 4.49 -20.49
CA ASP A 49 24.56 5.58 -19.59
C ASP A 49 23.15 5.48 -18.98
N PHE A 50 22.56 4.29 -18.93
CA PHE A 50 21.17 4.06 -18.52
C PHE A 50 20.84 4.71 -17.17
N GLU A 51 21.64 4.48 -16.12
CA GLU A 51 21.41 5.05 -14.79
C GLU A 51 21.39 6.59 -14.83
N PHE A 52 22.30 7.19 -15.59
CA PHE A 52 22.34 8.65 -15.74
C PHE A 52 21.11 9.19 -16.47
N MET A 53 20.67 8.51 -17.53
CA MET A 53 19.44 8.85 -18.25
C MET A 53 18.20 8.73 -17.38
N VAL A 54 18.12 7.70 -16.52
CA VAL A 54 17.04 7.55 -15.53
C VAL A 54 17.03 8.74 -14.56
N MET A 55 18.19 9.12 -14.00
CA MET A 55 18.30 10.27 -13.09
C MET A 55 17.84 11.58 -13.75
N GLN A 56 18.22 11.81 -15.00
CA GLN A 56 17.78 12.98 -15.78
C GLN A 56 16.28 12.98 -16.03
N GLU A 57 15.72 11.82 -16.43
CA GLU A 57 14.28 11.70 -16.72
C GLU A 57 13.43 11.90 -15.45
N VAL A 58 13.90 11.42 -14.29
CA VAL A 58 13.25 11.68 -12.99
C VAL A 58 13.17 13.19 -12.72
N CYS A 59 14.28 13.92 -12.85
CA CYS A 59 14.30 15.36 -12.62
C CYS A 59 13.40 16.11 -13.61
N LYS A 60 13.49 15.76 -14.90
CA LYS A 60 12.66 16.34 -15.96
C LYS A 60 11.17 16.14 -15.68
N LYS A 61 10.78 14.93 -15.27
CA LYS A 61 9.37 14.63 -14.97
C LYS A 61 8.85 15.43 -13.77
N ILE A 62 9.67 15.59 -12.75
CA ILE A 62 9.33 16.46 -11.62
C ILE A 62 9.18 17.92 -12.08
N ASP A 63 10.07 18.43 -12.92
CA ASP A 63 9.95 19.78 -13.47
C ASP A 63 8.67 19.97 -14.31
N GLU A 64 8.25 18.95 -15.07
CA GLU A 64 6.97 18.98 -15.79
C GLU A 64 5.78 19.19 -14.83
N TYR A 65 5.78 18.51 -13.65
CA TYR A 65 4.73 18.72 -12.65
C TYR A 65 4.81 20.10 -12.00
N LEU A 66 6.05 20.58 -11.68
CA LEU A 66 6.26 21.91 -11.14
C LEU A 66 5.74 23.00 -12.08
N LEU A 67 5.99 22.87 -13.39
CA LEU A 67 5.50 23.79 -14.41
C LEU A 67 3.98 23.70 -14.57
N TRP A 68 3.41 22.50 -14.58
CA TRP A 68 1.98 22.30 -14.79
C TRP A 68 1.14 22.81 -13.60
N VAL A 69 1.60 22.61 -12.37
CA VAL A 69 0.90 23.03 -11.14
C VAL A 69 1.18 24.48 -10.81
N ASN A 70 2.38 24.98 -11.07
CA ASN A 70 2.88 26.32 -10.74
C ASN A 70 2.64 26.70 -9.25
N PRO A 71 3.15 25.90 -8.29
CA PRO A 71 2.93 26.11 -6.85
C PRO A 71 3.84 27.21 -6.27
N THR A 72 3.53 27.66 -5.06
CA THR A 72 4.43 28.56 -4.30
C THR A 72 5.33 27.81 -3.31
N ARG A 73 4.91 26.62 -2.86
CA ARG A 73 5.67 25.74 -1.94
C ARG A 73 5.76 24.36 -2.55
N VAL A 74 6.94 23.74 -2.45
CA VAL A 74 7.23 22.44 -3.05
C VAL A 74 7.92 21.52 -2.05
N ILE A 75 7.44 20.30 -1.96
CA ILE A 75 8.06 19.22 -1.21
C ILE A 75 8.16 17.99 -2.11
N ILE A 76 9.38 17.52 -2.33
CA ILE A 76 9.67 16.31 -3.12
C ILE A 76 10.15 15.25 -2.15
N ALA A 77 9.47 14.11 -2.10
CA ALA A 77 9.78 13.03 -1.16
C ALA A 77 10.05 11.71 -1.90
N PHE A 78 11.15 11.07 -1.55
CA PHE A 78 11.51 9.72 -1.97
C PHE A 78 11.45 8.77 -0.78
N ASP A 79 11.12 7.50 -1.01
CA ASP A 79 11.13 6.48 0.05
C ASP A 79 12.52 6.31 0.64
N GLY A 80 12.57 6.39 1.97
CA GLY A 80 13.71 5.94 2.76
C GLY A 80 13.41 4.59 3.43
N VAL A 81 14.14 4.26 4.49
CA VAL A 81 13.91 3.04 5.26
C VAL A 81 12.54 3.12 5.93
N PRO A 82 11.58 2.25 5.57
CA PRO A 82 10.23 2.29 6.12
C PRO A 82 10.13 1.52 7.44
N PRO A 83 8.97 1.53 8.13
CA PRO A 83 8.70 0.64 9.26
C PRO A 83 8.76 -0.84 8.88
N PHE A 84 9.05 -1.70 9.87
CA PHE A 84 9.27 -3.13 9.64
C PHE A 84 8.06 -3.83 8.98
N ALA A 85 6.83 -3.38 9.26
CA ALA A 85 5.63 -3.86 8.58
C ALA A 85 5.75 -3.73 7.04
N LYS A 86 6.26 -2.61 6.53
CA LYS A 86 6.51 -2.40 5.09
C LYS A 86 7.74 -3.15 4.60
N ILE A 87 8.77 -3.26 5.43
CA ILE A 87 9.99 -4.02 5.10
C ILE A 87 9.65 -5.48 4.80
N LYS A 88 8.77 -6.12 5.58
CA LYS A 88 8.27 -7.48 5.30
C LYS A 88 7.61 -7.57 3.93
N GLN A 89 6.70 -6.65 3.62
CA GLN A 89 6.02 -6.60 2.33
C GLN A 89 7.01 -6.35 1.16
N GLN A 90 8.01 -5.47 1.37
CA GLN A 90 9.06 -5.25 0.37
C GLN A 90 9.87 -6.52 0.11
N ARG A 91 10.24 -7.27 1.17
CA ARG A 91 10.95 -8.55 1.04
C ARG A 91 10.16 -9.53 0.18
N GLU A 92 8.88 -9.73 0.50
CA GLU A 92 8.01 -10.62 -0.28
C GLU A 92 7.96 -10.21 -1.76
N ARG A 93 7.79 -8.91 -2.04
CA ARG A 93 7.79 -8.38 -3.41
C ARG A 93 9.09 -8.68 -4.16
N ARG A 94 10.27 -8.50 -3.52
CA ARG A 94 11.57 -8.75 -4.15
C ARG A 94 11.74 -10.23 -4.48
N TYR A 95 11.44 -11.11 -3.53
CA TYR A 95 11.53 -12.55 -3.75
C TYR A 95 10.50 -13.05 -4.77
N LYS A 96 9.25 -12.58 -4.69
CA LYS A 96 8.22 -12.90 -5.68
C LYS A 96 8.64 -12.45 -7.09
N GLY A 97 9.19 -11.24 -7.22
CA GLY A 97 9.71 -10.74 -8.49
C GLY A 97 10.80 -11.65 -9.07
N LEU A 98 11.78 -12.05 -8.25
CA LEU A 98 12.85 -12.96 -8.66
C LEU A 98 12.29 -14.33 -9.09
N ILE A 99 11.38 -14.92 -8.32
CA ILE A 99 10.78 -16.22 -8.64
C ILE A 99 9.99 -16.12 -9.94
N THR A 100 9.16 -15.10 -10.12
CA THR A 100 8.38 -14.88 -11.35
C THR A 100 9.31 -14.69 -12.57
N GLN A 101 10.37 -13.91 -12.42
CA GLN A 101 11.37 -13.69 -13.46
C GLN A 101 12.03 -15.00 -13.90
N ARG A 102 12.37 -15.88 -12.95
CA ARG A 102 12.91 -17.21 -13.26
C ARG A 102 11.87 -18.12 -13.96
N TYR A 103 10.62 -18.09 -13.53
CA TYR A 103 9.53 -18.83 -14.19
C TYR A 103 9.35 -18.40 -15.64
N LEU A 104 9.36 -17.11 -15.91
CA LEU A 104 9.17 -16.52 -17.23
C LEU A 104 10.44 -16.51 -18.08
N LYS A 105 11.58 -16.94 -17.51
CA LYS A 105 12.91 -16.89 -18.17
C LYS A 105 13.24 -15.50 -18.73
N GLN A 106 12.82 -14.45 -18.00
CA GLN A 106 13.06 -13.08 -18.38
C GLN A 106 14.41 -12.63 -17.80
N GLU A 107 15.28 -12.14 -18.68
CA GLU A 107 16.51 -11.46 -18.29
C GLU A 107 16.30 -9.95 -18.49
N SER A 108 16.70 -9.17 -17.51
CA SER A 108 16.72 -7.72 -17.61
C SER A 108 18.14 -7.22 -17.44
N ALA A 109 18.57 -6.34 -18.34
CA ALA A 109 19.91 -5.74 -18.26
C ALA A 109 20.10 -4.90 -16.99
N TRP A 110 19.00 -4.34 -16.46
CA TRP A 110 18.99 -3.60 -15.21
C TRP A 110 17.82 -4.05 -14.32
N ASN A 111 18.04 -4.17 -13.00
CA ASN A 111 17.04 -4.74 -12.10
C ASN A 111 16.46 -3.66 -11.18
N THR A 112 15.13 -3.58 -11.12
CA THR A 112 14.38 -2.61 -10.28
C THR A 112 14.59 -2.78 -8.78
N VAL A 113 15.22 -3.87 -8.31
CA VAL A 113 15.63 -4.00 -6.90
C VAL A 113 16.65 -2.92 -6.50
N GLN A 114 17.35 -2.33 -7.47
CA GLN A 114 18.24 -1.19 -7.24
C GLN A 114 17.49 0.07 -6.77
N ILE A 115 16.18 0.15 -7.00
CA ILE A 115 15.32 1.18 -6.41
C ILE A 115 14.96 0.78 -4.97
N THR A 116 15.98 0.64 -4.12
CA THR A 116 15.84 0.34 -2.69
C THR A 116 16.80 1.25 -1.92
N PRO A 117 16.34 1.93 -0.84
CA PRO A 117 17.20 2.80 -0.05
C PRO A 117 18.52 2.13 0.34
N GLY A 118 19.64 2.84 0.18
CA GLY A 118 20.98 2.36 0.50
C GLY A 118 21.73 1.65 -0.63
N THR A 119 21.09 1.31 -1.75
CA THR A 119 21.80 0.77 -2.93
C THR A 119 22.72 1.82 -3.58
N THR A 120 23.71 1.36 -4.33
CA THR A 120 24.64 2.24 -5.05
C THR A 120 23.91 3.20 -5.99
N PHE A 121 22.88 2.71 -6.70
CA PHE A 121 22.06 3.54 -7.57
C PHE A 121 21.32 4.65 -6.79
N MET A 122 20.65 4.31 -5.69
CA MET A 122 19.92 5.30 -4.89
C MET A 122 20.83 6.37 -4.27
N LYS A 123 22.05 6.01 -3.86
CA LYS A 123 23.05 6.97 -3.37
C LYS A 123 23.46 7.96 -4.48
N LYS A 124 23.73 7.47 -5.69
CA LYS A 124 24.00 8.32 -6.87
C LYS A 124 22.81 9.22 -7.19
N LEU A 125 21.60 8.68 -7.17
CA LEU A 125 20.37 9.43 -7.42
C LEU A 125 20.19 10.55 -6.38
N ASN A 126 20.39 10.29 -5.09
CA ASN A 126 20.29 11.28 -4.03
C ASN A 126 21.25 12.47 -4.25
N GLU A 127 22.50 12.18 -4.61
CA GLU A 127 23.49 13.21 -4.92
C GLU A 127 23.08 14.01 -6.17
N PHE A 128 22.66 13.32 -7.23
CA PHE A 128 22.21 13.95 -8.47
C PHE A 128 21.02 14.89 -8.22
N LEU A 129 20.02 14.45 -7.47
CA LEU A 129 18.83 15.23 -7.12
C LEU A 129 19.18 16.50 -6.34
N ARG A 130 20.09 16.41 -5.33
CA ARG A 130 20.52 17.58 -4.56
C ARG A 130 21.17 18.62 -5.46
N ASN A 131 22.09 18.20 -6.33
CA ASN A 131 22.78 19.08 -7.26
C ASN A 131 21.81 19.72 -8.25
N TYR A 132 20.89 18.94 -8.80
CA TYR A 132 19.92 19.43 -9.78
C TYR A 132 18.95 20.45 -9.17
N PHE A 133 18.36 20.14 -8.03
CA PHE A 133 17.34 20.99 -7.40
C PHE A 133 17.92 22.15 -6.56
N GLN A 134 19.24 22.26 -6.40
CA GLN A 134 19.85 23.37 -5.67
C GLN A 134 19.43 24.75 -6.20
N SER A 135 19.33 24.90 -7.51
CA SER A 135 18.90 26.15 -8.16
C SER A 135 17.40 26.42 -8.01
N HIS A 136 16.60 25.43 -7.64
CA HIS A 136 15.16 25.56 -7.50
C HIS A 136 14.76 26.19 -6.17
N VAL A 137 15.57 26.06 -5.14
CA VAL A 137 15.29 26.59 -3.79
C VAL A 137 14.90 28.06 -3.83
N ALA A 138 15.58 28.87 -4.62
CA ALA A 138 15.33 30.31 -4.73
C ALA A 138 14.06 30.68 -5.53
N LYS A 139 13.46 29.72 -6.25
CA LYS A 139 12.27 29.98 -7.08
C LYS A 139 10.96 29.90 -6.29
N TYR A 140 10.97 29.26 -5.12
CA TYR A 140 9.79 28.98 -4.31
C TYR A 140 9.87 29.65 -2.95
N THR A 141 8.74 29.96 -2.34
CA THR A 141 8.71 30.48 -0.96
C THR A 141 9.14 29.44 0.06
N TYR A 142 8.97 28.16 -0.28
CA TYR A 142 9.47 27.01 0.46
C TYR A 142 9.79 25.87 -0.51
N PHE A 143 10.94 25.25 -0.34
CA PHE A 143 11.35 24.08 -1.12
C PHE A 143 12.05 23.07 -0.22
N LYS A 144 11.56 21.85 -0.19
CA LYS A 144 12.20 20.73 0.54
C LYS A 144 12.35 19.52 -0.38
N LEU A 145 13.58 19.00 -0.44
CA LEU A 145 13.88 17.70 -1.04
C LEU A 145 14.20 16.71 0.09
N SER A 146 13.35 15.70 0.25
CA SER A 146 13.56 14.58 1.17
C SER A 146 13.98 13.36 0.36
N THR A 147 15.24 13.01 0.41
CA THR A 147 15.84 11.88 -0.33
C THR A 147 15.62 10.56 0.41
N SER A 148 16.08 9.44 -0.18
CA SER A 148 15.98 8.12 0.43
C SER A 148 16.83 7.93 1.70
N GLU A 149 17.69 8.87 2.03
CA GLU A 149 18.48 8.86 3.28
C GLU A 149 17.66 9.25 4.52
N GLU A 150 16.56 10.02 4.33
CA GLU A 150 15.62 10.29 5.41
C GLU A 150 14.67 9.07 5.60
N PRO A 151 14.55 8.50 6.81
CA PRO A 151 13.66 7.37 7.06
C PRO A 151 12.19 7.68 6.76
N GLY A 152 11.42 6.64 6.41
CA GLY A 152 9.99 6.70 6.13
C GLY A 152 9.65 6.62 4.65
N GLU A 153 8.43 6.18 4.36
CA GLU A 153 7.86 6.18 3.01
C GLU A 153 7.59 7.60 2.54
N GLY A 154 7.71 7.88 1.24
CA GLY A 154 7.52 9.22 0.67
C GLY A 154 6.17 9.83 1.05
N GLU A 155 5.09 9.07 0.92
CA GLU A 155 3.75 9.49 1.31
C GLU A 155 3.65 9.87 2.80
N HIS A 156 4.26 9.09 3.70
CA HIS A 156 4.22 9.37 5.14
C HIS A 156 5.05 10.59 5.54
N LYS A 157 6.19 10.83 4.87
CA LYS A 157 6.96 12.08 5.01
C LYS A 157 6.14 13.29 4.59
N ILE A 158 5.35 13.16 3.51
CA ILE A 158 4.44 14.20 3.02
C ILE A 158 3.38 14.53 4.08
N PHE A 159 2.67 13.53 4.58
CA PHE A 159 1.62 13.77 5.56
C PHE A 159 2.15 14.18 6.93
N GLN A 160 3.34 13.72 7.31
CA GLN A 160 4.04 14.26 8.49
C GLN A 160 4.31 15.75 8.34
N HIS A 161 4.87 16.16 7.18
CA HIS A 161 5.11 17.59 6.91
C HIS A 161 3.80 18.40 6.93
N ILE A 162 2.71 17.88 6.35
CA ILE A 162 1.41 18.57 6.39
C ILE A 162 0.93 18.78 7.82
N ARG A 163 1.12 17.81 8.72
CA ARG A 163 0.73 17.95 10.14
C ARG A 163 1.60 18.97 10.87
N ASP A 164 2.89 18.95 10.62
CA ASP A 164 3.90 19.67 11.39
C ASP A 164 4.19 21.09 10.88
N PHE A 165 3.66 21.46 9.70
CA PHE A 165 3.96 22.74 9.05
C PHE A 165 2.69 23.60 8.85
N PRO A 166 2.29 24.41 9.88
CA PRO A 166 1.04 25.17 9.87
C PRO A 166 0.92 26.15 8.70
N GLU A 167 2.04 26.62 8.12
CA GLU A 167 2.03 27.54 6.98
C GLU A 167 1.45 26.91 5.71
N CYS A 168 1.34 25.57 5.65
CA CYS A 168 0.65 24.85 4.57
C CYS A 168 -0.87 24.76 4.80
N HIS A 169 -1.33 24.96 6.04
CA HIS A 169 -2.72 24.81 6.42
C HIS A 169 -3.61 25.87 5.74
N GLN A 170 -4.90 25.53 5.58
CA GLN A 170 -5.91 26.37 4.93
C GLN A 170 -5.58 26.79 3.48
N SER A 171 -4.54 26.21 2.88
CA SER A 171 -4.15 26.40 1.48
C SER A 171 -4.66 25.24 0.62
N ASN A 172 -4.67 25.45 -0.71
CA ASN A 172 -4.93 24.35 -1.62
C ASN A 172 -3.64 23.53 -1.78
N THR A 173 -3.71 22.28 -1.39
CA THR A 173 -2.61 21.31 -1.43
C THR A 173 -2.87 20.27 -2.51
N MET A 174 -1.90 20.06 -3.38
CA MET A 174 -1.91 18.98 -4.36
C MET A 174 -0.81 17.99 -4.03
N ILE A 175 -1.12 16.70 -4.08
CA ILE A 175 -0.19 15.60 -3.85
C ILE A 175 -0.14 14.78 -5.13
N TYR A 176 1.04 14.68 -5.74
CA TYR A 176 1.28 13.74 -6.82
C TYR A 176 1.61 12.37 -6.25
N GLY A 177 0.98 11.33 -6.80
CA GLY A 177 1.31 9.94 -6.52
C GLY A 177 0.27 8.96 -7.07
N LEU A 178 0.69 7.72 -7.24
CA LEU A 178 -0.10 6.67 -7.88
C LEU A 178 -0.72 5.69 -6.89
N ASP A 179 -0.25 5.66 -5.65
CA ASP A 179 -0.70 4.70 -4.66
C ASP A 179 -2.11 5.00 -4.15
N ALA A 180 -2.87 3.93 -3.93
CA ALA A 180 -4.26 4.04 -3.49
C ALA A 180 -4.36 4.54 -2.02
N ASP A 181 -3.33 4.32 -1.21
CA ASP A 181 -3.27 4.77 0.18
C ASP A 181 -3.26 6.29 0.30
N LEU A 182 -2.71 7.01 -0.70
CA LEU A 182 -2.78 8.46 -0.76
C LEU A 182 -4.22 9.00 -0.69
N ILE A 183 -5.21 8.25 -1.21
CA ILE A 183 -6.63 8.65 -1.11
C ILE A 183 -7.07 8.61 0.36
N VAL A 184 -6.76 7.53 1.07
CA VAL A 184 -7.16 7.34 2.47
C VAL A 184 -6.43 8.33 3.38
N LEU A 185 -5.13 8.48 3.19
CA LEU A 185 -4.31 9.46 3.91
C LEU A 185 -4.82 10.88 3.67
N SER A 186 -5.11 11.26 2.41
CA SER A 186 -5.63 12.58 2.07
C SER A 186 -7.02 12.82 2.69
N LEU A 187 -7.91 11.83 2.69
CA LEU A 187 -9.22 11.92 3.34
C LEU A 187 -9.09 12.27 4.82
N HIS A 188 -8.18 11.62 5.55
CA HIS A 188 -7.96 11.93 6.96
C HIS A 188 -7.45 13.38 7.17
N HIS A 189 -6.64 13.87 6.23
CA HIS A 189 -5.95 15.17 6.36
C HIS A 189 -6.69 16.36 5.75
N VAL A 190 -7.93 16.20 5.24
CA VAL A 190 -8.75 17.34 4.75
C VAL A 190 -9.02 18.42 5.80
N VAL A 191 -8.84 18.11 7.07
CA VAL A 191 -8.94 19.06 8.18
C VAL A 191 -7.91 20.17 8.13
N TYR A 192 -6.76 19.93 7.46
CA TYR A 192 -5.66 20.90 7.32
C TYR A 192 -5.84 21.86 6.13
N GLY A 193 -6.72 21.55 5.18
CA GLY A 193 -6.96 22.38 4.02
C GLY A 193 -7.63 21.64 2.86
N LYS A 194 -7.73 22.28 1.71
CA LYS A 194 -8.29 21.64 0.52
C LYS A 194 -7.22 20.74 -0.12
N MET A 195 -7.55 19.47 -0.30
CA MET A 195 -6.64 18.47 -0.84
C MET A 195 -7.08 17.94 -2.20
N TYR A 196 -6.10 17.78 -3.06
CA TYR A 196 -6.23 17.24 -4.40
C TYR A 196 -5.14 16.22 -4.64
N LEU A 197 -5.46 15.13 -5.36
CA LEU A 197 -4.45 14.19 -5.84
C LEU A 197 -4.25 14.38 -7.34
N LEU A 198 -3.00 14.44 -7.74
CA LEU A 198 -2.55 14.48 -9.13
C LEU A 198 -2.00 13.11 -9.52
N ARG A 199 -2.42 12.59 -10.64
CA ARG A 199 -1.92 11.33 -11.18
C ARG A 199 -2.10 11.24 -12.68
N GLU A 200 -1.36 10.36 -13.33
CA GLU A 200 -1.61 9.98 -14.71
C GLU A 200 -2.88 9.14 -14.83
N SER A 201 -3.58 9.35 -15.95
CA SER A 201 -4.75 8.54 -16.31
C SER A 201 -4.34 7.08 -16.47
N PRO A 202 -5.04 6.14 -15.80
CA PRO A 202 -4.85 4.73 -16.09
C PRO A 202 -5.16 4.41 -17.55
N ALA A 203 -4.37 3.53 -18.18
CA ALA A 203 -4.49 3.17 -19.60
C ALA A 203 -5.90 2.71 -20.02
N PHE A 204 -6.74 2.25 -19.08
CA PHE A 204 -8.12 1.83 -19.36
C PHE A 204 -9.13 2.98 -19.42
N MET A 205 -8.73 4.22 -19.10
CA MET A 205 -9.66 5.35 -18.97
C MET A 205 -9.62 6.35 -20.13
N MET A 206 -8.51 6.47 -20.85
CA MET A 206 -8.35 7.50 -21.90
C MET A 206 -7.29 7.12 -22.94
N GLU A 207 -7.39 7.69 -24.11
CA GLU A 207 -6.33 7.75 -25.10
C GLU A 207 -5.37 8.89 -24.71
N GLY A 208 -4.26 8.59 -24.04
CA GLY A 208 -3.20 9.56 -23.74
C GLY A 208 -2.73 9.57 -22.28
N ASN A 209 -1.52 10.11 -22.07
CA ASN A 209 -0.90 10.33 -20.77
C ASN A 209 -1.43 11.60 -20.07
N ASP A 210 -2.73 11.84 -20.07
CA ASP A 210 -3.30 13.04 -19.51
C ASP A 210 -3.27 13.01 -17.98
N LEU A 211 -2.85 14.11 -17.36
CA LEU A 211 -2.89 14.31 -15.93
C LEU A 211 -4.34 14.49 -15.46
N GLN A 212 -4.70 13.81 -14.41
CA GLN A 212 -6.00 13.90 -13.75
C GLN A 212 -5.86 14.41 -12.33
N VAL A 213 -6.81 15.25 -11.94
CA VAL A 213 -6.92 15.79 -10.59
C VAL A 213 -8.13 15.16 -9.90
N MET A 214 -7.90 14.50 -8.77
CA MET A 214 -8.97 14.00 -7.91
C MET A 214 -9.23 15.02 -6.78
N ASN A 215 -10.46 15.49 -6.68
CA ASN A 215 -10.89 16.39 -5.58
C ASN A 215 -11.25 15.59 -4.34
N ILE A 216 -10.32 15.52 -3.39
CA ILE A 216 -10.50 14.76 -2.14
C ILE A 216 -11.57 15.39 -1.23
N ASN A 217 -11.75 16.71 -1.28
CA ASN A 217 -12.80 17.36 -0.47
C ASN A 217 -14.21 17.02 -0.98
N ALA A 218 -14.36 16.85 -2.30
CA ALA A 218 -15.63 16.39 -2.86
C ALA A 218 -15.89 14.92 -2.47
N LEU A 219 -14.86 14.08 -2.51
CA LEU A 219 -14.96 12.69 -2.03
C LEU A 219 -15.30 12.63 -0.54
N ALA A 220 -14.62 13.42 0.29
CA ALA A 220 -14.87 13.48 1.74
C ALA A 220 -16.33 13.85 2.04
N ARG A 221 -16.88 14.87 1.38
CA ARG A 221 -18.30 15.23 1.54
C ARG A 221 -19.23 14.09 1.18
N ALA A 222 -18.99 13.40 0.06
CA ALA A 222 -19.84 12.29 -0.36
C ALA A 222 -19.77 11.08 0.60
N ILE A 223 -18.61 10.83 1.20
CA ILE A 223 -18.44 9.77 2.22
C ILE A 223 -19.13 10.18 3.51
N GLN A 224 -19.02 11.45 3.94
CA GLN A 224 -19.59 11.96 5.19
C GLN A 224 -21.12 11.91 5.22
N GLU A 225 -21.80 11.81 4.09
CA GLU A 225 -23.24 11.54 4.03
C GLU A 225 -23.62 10.16 4.62
N ILE A 226 -22.66 9.22 4.68
CA ILE A 226 -22.87 7.82 5.12
C ILE A 226 -22.16 7.54 6.43
N VAL A 227 -20.88 7.98 6.57
CA VAL A 227 -19.99 7.63 7.66
C VAL A 227 -18.96 8.75 7.90
N PRO A 228 -18.64 9.10 9.16
CA PRO A 228 -17.55 10.03 9.47
C PRO A 228 -16.23 9.58 8.85
N ILE A 229 -15.40 10.53 8.40
CA ILE A 229 -14.14 10.22 7.72
C ILE A 229 -13.20 9.36 8.58
N PRO A 230 -12.98 9.62 9.89
CA PRO A 230 -12.12 8.76 10.71
C PRO A 230 -12.63 7.32 10.80
N ASP A 231 -13.93 7.13 10.93
CA ASP A 231 -14.56 5.80 10.92
C ASP A 231 -14.39 5.13 9.57
N TYR A 232 -14.58 5.87 8.47
CA TYR A 232 -14.34 5.35 7.10
C TYR A 232 -12.90 4.87 6.92
N VAL A 233 -11.92 5.65 7.37
CA VAL A 233 -10.49 5.27 7.33
C VAL A 233 -10.27 3.96 8.09
N LEU A 234 -10.84 3.83 9.30
CA LEU A 234 -10.75 2.59 10.07
C LEU A 234 -11.40 1.41 9.33
N LEU A 235 -12.56 1.61 8.69
CA LEU A 235 -13.21 0.56 7.91
C LEU A 235 -12.36 0.08 6.74
N THR A 236 -11.58 0.96 6.11
CA THR A 236 -10.70 0.56 4.99
C THR A 236 -9.62 -0.44 5.40
N LEU A 237 -9.18 -0.44 6.66
CA LEU A 237 -8.16 -1.37 7.16
C LEU A 237 -8.61 -2.83 7.07
N PHE A 238 -9.91 -3.12 7.19
CA PHE A 238 -10.46 -4.47 7.08
C PHE A 238 -10.47 -5.02 5.65
N LEU A 239 -10.25 -4.16 4.64
CA LEU A 239 -10.10 -4.54 3.24
C LEU A 239 -8.67 -4.99 2.88
N GLY A 240 -7.76 -4.91 3.85
CA GLY A 240 -6.34 -5.19 3.68
C GLY A 240 -5.57 -4.07 2.98
N ASN A 241 -4.31 -3.96 3.32
CA ASN A 241 -3.35 -3.01 2.76
C ASN A 241 -1.94 -3.62 2.72
N ASP A 242 -0.92 -2.80 2.58
CA ASP A 242 0.47 -3.25 2.54
C ASP A 242 0.96 -3.86 3.86
N PHE A 243 0.26 -3.63 4.97
CA PHE A 243 0.66 -4.03 6.33
C PHE A 243 -0.17 -5.18 6.90
N MET A 244 -1.39 -5.35 6.42
CA MET A 244 -2.35 -6.32 6.94
C MET A 244 -3.12 -7.02 5.82
N PRO A 245 -3.40 -8.33 5.96
CA PRO A 245 -4.27 -9.04 5.03
C PRO A 245 -5.74 -8.61 5.19
N HIS A 246 -6.50 -8.65 4.10
CA HIS A 246 -7.96 -8.55 4.17
C HIS A 246 -8.60 -9.84 4.68
N PHE A 247 -9.77 -9.74 5.28
CA PHE A 247 -10.57 -10.92 5.62
C PHE A 247 -11.05 -11.62 4.35
N PRO A 248 -11.06 -12.96 4.30
CA PRO A 248 -11.63 -13.71 3.16
C PRO A 248 -13.06 -13.31 2.84
N ALA A 249 -13.84 -12.91 3.85
CA ALA A 249 -15.21 -12.42 3.72
C ALA A 249 -15.33 -10.99 3.15
N LEU A 250 -14.28 -10.18 3.19
CA LEU A 250 -14.34 -8.72 2.93
C LEU A 250 -13.46 -8.29 1.75
N ASN A 251 -13.53 -9.02 0.64
CA ASN A 251 -12.83 -8.65 -0.58
C ASN A 251 -13.49 -7.42 -1.22
N LEU A 252 -12.71 -6.38 -1.53
CA LEU A 252 -13.23 -5.14 -2.14
C LEU A 252 -13.93 -5.40 -3.47
N ARG A 253 -13.44 -6.33 -4.29
CA ARG A 253 -14.04 -6.68 -5.60
C ARG A 253 -15.37 -7.40 -5.48
N SER A 254 -15.65 -8.04 -4.35
CA SER A 254 -16.91 -8.71 -4.05
C SER A 254 -17.77 -7.93 -3.04
N ASN A 255 -17.72 -6.60 -3.11
CA ASN A 255 -18.51 -5.67 -2.33
C ASN A 255 -18.16 -5.60 -0.82
N GLY A 256 -16.89 -5.85 -0.45
CA GLY A 256 -16.45 -5.78 0.94
C GLY A 256 -16.71 -4.42 1.60
N MET A 257 -16.40 -3.31 0.91
CA MET A 257 -16.67 -1.96 1.43
C MET A 257 -18.17 -1.70 1.61
N ASP A 258 -19.02 -2.07 0.63
CA ASP A 258 -20.47 -1.87 0.76
C ASP A 258 -21.06 -2.72 1.88
N THR A 259 -20.47 -3.89 2.17
CA THR A 259 -20.85 -4.72 3.32
C THR A 259 -20.52 -4.01 4.63
N LEU A 260 -19.32 -3.44 4.76
CA LEU A 260 -18.90 -2.68 5.95
C LEU A 260 -19.81 -1.46 6.16
N LEU A 261 -20.07 -0.67 5.11
CA LEU A 261 -20.92 0.52 5.20
C LEU A 261 -22.36 0.16 5.62
N ARG A 262 -22.96 -0.89 5.05
CA ARG A 262 -24.30 -1.37 5.46
C ARG A 262 -24.35 -1.83 6.91
N CYS A 263 -23.30 -2.48 7.40
CA CYS A 263 -23.21 -2.83 8.82
C CYS A 263 -23.06 -1.60 9.70
N TYR A 264 -22.29 -0.60 9.26
CA TYR A 264 -22.15 0.67 9.97
C TYR A 264 -23.48 1.40 10.10
N GLU A 265 -24.26 1.49 9.01
CA GLU A 265 -25.60 2.12 9.02
C GLU A 265 -26.58 1.43 9.98
N LYS A 266 -26.43 0.13 10.22
CA LYS A 266 -27.26 -0.60 11.19
C LYS A 266 -26.85 -0.34 12.63
N VAL A 267 -25.53 -0.33 12.90
CA VAL A 267 -25.00 -0.20 14.27
C VAL A 267 -25.03 1.26 14.73
N LYS A 268 -24.70 2.21 13.85
CA LYS A 268 -24.72 3.67 14.09
C LYS A 268 -23.93 4.10 15.34
N LEU A 269 -22.82 3.43 15.62
CA LEU A 269 -21.91 3.79 16.70
C LEU A 269 -20.65 4.40 16.13
N PRO A 270 -20.11 5.49 16.70
CA PRO A 270 -18.80 5.99 16.31
C PRO A 270 -17.74 4.94 16.62
N LEU A 271 -16.78 4.76 15.70
CA LEU A 271 -15.70 3.78 15.84
C LEU A 271 -14.39 4.44 16.24
N TYR A 272 -14.26 5.74 15.99
CA TYR A 272 -13.05 6.50 16.26
C TYR A 272 -13.37 7.89 16.82
N ASP A 273 -12.67 8.26 17.92
CA ASP A 273 -12.65 9.61 18.47
C ASP A 273 -11.31 9.83 19.17
N GLN A 274 -10.37 10.52 18.52
CA GLN A 274 -8.95 10.68 18.91
C GLN A 274 -8.22 9.36 19.18
N GLY A 275 -8.85 8.22 18.92
CA GLY A 275 -8.40 6.85 19.09
C GLY A 275 -9.50 5.87 18.74
N ILE A 276 -9.15 4.59 18.56
CA ILE A 276 -10.14 3.55 18.27
C ILE A 276 -11.02 3.30 19.49
N LEU A 277 -12.34 3.37 19.29
CA LEU A 277 -13.34 3.03 20.30
C LEU A 277 -13.58 1.51 20.29
N TRP A 278 -12.67 0.76 20.95
CA TRP A 278 -12.59 -0.70 20.86
C TRP A 278 -13.87 -1.43 21.22
N LYS A 279 -14.63 -0.93 22.22
CA LYS A 279 -15.95 -1.48 22.59
C LYS A 279 -16.96 -1.33 21.46
N ASN A 280 -16.99 -0.17 20.80
CA ASN A 280 -17.87 0.07 19.66
C ASN A 280 -17.44 -0.74 18.43
N LEU A 281 -16.13 -0.83 18.21
CA LEU A 281 -15.56 -1.66 17.14
C LEU A 281 -15.93 -3.14 17.30
N ARG A 282 -15.90 -3.66 18.54
CA ARG A 282 -16.35 -5.02 18.84
C ARG A 282 -17.83 -5.23 18.43
N LEU A 283 -18.71 -4.31 18.82
CA LEU A 283 -20.14 -4.36 18.47
C LEU A 283 -20.36 -4.25 16.96
N PHE A 284 -19.60 -3.40 16.28
CA PHE A 284 -19.64 -3.29 14.83
C PHE A 284 -19.21 -4.59 14.16
N LEU A 285 -18.08 -5.17 14.56
CA LEU A 285 -17.59 -6.43 14.00
C LEU A 285 -18.51 -7.61 14.30
N GLN A 286 -19.26 -7.59 15.42
CA GLN A 286 -20.32 -8.57 15.69
C GLN A 286 -21.43 -8.51 14.63
N GLU A 287 -21.80 -7.32 14.13
CA GLU A 287 -22.77 -7.21 13.04
C GLU A 287 -22.19 -7.73 11.71
N VAL A 288 -20.91 -7.44 11.43
CA VAL A 288 -20.21 -7.91 10.22
C VAL A 288 -20.09 -9.44 10.23
N SER A 289 -19.71 -10.03 11.38
CA SER A 289 -19.49 -11.48 11.51
C SER A 289 -20.72 -12.34 11.24
N LYS A 290 -21.94 -11.79 11.42
CA LYS A 290 -23.18 -12.51 11.06
C LYS A 290 -23.23 -12.93 9.60
N GLN A 291 -22.47 -12.26 8.73
CA GLN A 291 -22.42 -12.53 7.31
C GLN A 291 -21.14 -13.28 6.89
N GLU A 292 -20.14 -13.43 7.78
CA GLU A 292 -18.83 -13.97 7.46
C GLU A 292 -18.90 -15.30 6.74
N PHE A 293 -19.59 -16.27 7.31
CA PHE A 293 -19.72 -17.61 6.73
C PHE A 293 -20.33 -17.58 5.32
N SER A 294 -21.43 -16.83 5.14
CA SER A 294 -22.10 -16.75 3.84
C SER A 294 -21.23 -16.07 2.78
N LEU A 295 -20.45 -15.05 3.18
CA LEU A 295 -19.52 -14.34 2.31
C LEU A 295 -18.35 -15.24 1.89
N ILE A 296 -17.77 -15.99 2.81
CA ILE A 296 -16.70 -16.95 2.52
C ILE A 296 -17.21 -18.06 1.59
N CYS A 297 -18.41 -18.61 1.82
CA CYS A 297 -19.02 -19.60 0.93
C CYS A 297 -19.24 -19.04 -0.48
N ARG A 298 -19.65 -17.76 -0.60
CA ARG A 298 -19.81 -17.08 -1.89
C ARG A 298 -18.48 -16.95 -2.64
N GLU A 299 -17.43 -16.50 -1.97
CA GLU A 299 -16.09 -16.41 -2.54
C GLU A 299 -15.59 -17.80 -3.00
N HIS A 300 -15.73 -18.81 -2.17
CA HIS A 300 -15.35 -20.17 -2.51
C HIS A 300 -16.12 -20.69 -3.74
N ALA A 301 -17.43 -20.46 -3.80
CA ALA A 301 -18.27 -20.85 -4.94
C ALA A 301 -17.90 -20.08 -6.22
N PHE A 302 -17.59 -18.79 -6.13
CA PHE A 302 -17.12 -17.98 -7.26
C PHE A 302 -15.80 -18.55 -7.81
N ARG A 303 -14.81 -18.74 -6.95
CA ARG A 303 -13.49 -19.27 -7.35
C ARG A 303 -13.58 -20.69 -7.90
N SER A 304 -14.50 -21.54 -7.40
CA SER A 304 -14.67 -22.90 -7.90
C SER A 304 -15.22 -22.98 -9.34
N LYS A 305 -15.90 -21.93 -9.81
CA LYS A 305 -16.44 -21.82 -11.16
C LYS A 305 -15.56 -21.06 -12.14
N TYR A 306 -14.51 -20.42 -11.64
CA TYR A 306 -13.63 -19.61 -12.47
C TYR A 306 -12.78 -20.50 -13.38
N VAL A 307 -12.73 -20.14 -14.66
CA VAL A 307 -11.86 -20.80 -15.65
C VAL A 307 -10.66 -19.87 -15.91
N ALA A 308 -9.47 -20.39 -15.65
CA ALA A 308 -8.24 -19.65 -15.86
C ALA A 308 -7.90 -19.52 -17.35
N ASP A 309 -7.47 -18.30 -17.76
CA ASP A 309 -6.90 -18.11 -19.10
C ASP A 309 -5.41 -18.51 -19.07
N ILE A 310 -5.09 -19.57 -19.80
CA ILE A 310 -3.73 -20.14 -19.90
C ILE A 310 -3.19 -20.09 -21.33
N SER A 311 -3.73 -19.21 -22.18
CA SER A 311 -3.40 -19.15 -23.61
C SER A 311 -1.95 -18.68 -23.90
N THR A 312 -1.31 -17.97 -22.96
CA THR A 312 0.10 -17.59 -23.00
C THR A 312 0.80 -17.98 -21.70
N GLU A 313 2.14 -18.10 -21.71
CA GLU A 313 2.90 -18.43 -20.50
C GLU A 313 2.69 -17.37 -19.40
N GLU A 314 2.66 -16.09 -19.75
CA GLU A 314 2.38 -15.01 -18.82
C GLU A 314 0.99 -15.15 -18.20
N LYS A 315 -0.05 -15.38 -19.02
CA LYS A 315 -1.42 -15.60 -18.53
C LYS A 315 -1.50 -16.87 -17.67
N ARG A 316 -0.79 -17.93 -18.04
CA ARG A 316 -0.69 -19.14 -17.24
C ARG A 316 -0.11 -18.86 -15.87
N VAL A 317 1.04 -18.16 -15.78
CA VAL A 317 1.68 -17.78 -14.52
C VAL A 317 0.75 -16.90 -13.67
N ASN A 318 0.09 -15.91 -14.27
CA ASN A 318 -0.88 -15.06 -13.59
C ASN A 318 -2.14 -15.81 -13.13
N SER A 319 -2.43 -16.97 -13.73
CA SER A 319 -3.59 -17.81 -13.38
C SER A 319 -3.26 -18.92 -12.37
N ILE A 320 -2.01 -19.10 -11.97
CA ILE A 320 -1.59 -20.15 -11.04
C ILE A 320 -2.42 -20.14 -9.73
N PRO A 321 -2.81 -18.98 -9.13
CA PRO A 321 -3.69 -18.98 -7.96
C PRO A 321 -5.01 -19.72 -8.15
N MET A 322 -5.47 -19.79 -9.39
CA MET A 322 -6.70 -20.50 -9.76
C MET A 322 -6.47 -21.95 -10.18
N LEU A 323 -5.23 -22.31 -10.51
CA LEU A 323 -4.82 -23.67 -10.86
C LEU A 323 -4.39 -24.48 -9.64
N GLN A 324 -3.78 -23.84 -8.65
CA GLN A 324 -3.27 -24.46 -7.41
C GLN A 324 -4.17 -24.12 -6.22
N ARG A 325 -5.24 -24.89 -6.03
CA ARG A 325 -6.28 -24.63 -5.04
C ARG A 325 -6.40 -25.72 -3.99
N GLU A 326 -5.35 -26.50 -3.76
CA GLU A 326 -5.38 -27.65 -2.86
C GLU A 326 -5.81 -27.24 -1.44
N LYS A 327 -5.27 -26.12 -0.91
CA LYS A 327 -5.66 -25.59 0.41
C LYS A 327 -7.14 -25.14 0.44
N GLU A 328 -7.63 -24.48 -0.62
CA GLU A 328 -9.05 -24.10 -0.69
C GLU A 328 -9.97 -25.31 -0.73
N ILE A 329 -9.61 -26.33 -1.51
CA ILE A 329 -10.37 -27.58 -1.64
C ILE A 329 -10.36 -28.34 -0.31
N TYR A 330 -9.23 -28.34 0.41
CA TYR A 330 -9.10 -28.97 1.72
C TYR A 330 -9.94 -28.25 2.78
N ILE A 331 -9.81 -26.92 2.90
CA ILE A 331 -10.54 -26.12 3.89
C ILE A 331 -12.05 -26.22 3.64
N ASN A 332 -12.50 -25.97 2.44
CA ASN A 332 -13.88 -26.06 1.96
C ASN A 332 -14.94 -25.62 3.00
N PRO A 333 -15.36 -24.34 2.99
CA PRO A 333 -16.25 -23.79 4.00
C PRO A 333 -17.62 -24.45 4.06
N THR A 334 -18.03 -25.21 3.03
CA THR A 334 -19.29 -25.93 3.02
C THR A 334 -19.28 -27.26 3.79
N LYS A 335 -18.09 -27.69 4.24
CA LYS A 335 -17.92 -28.93 5.03
C LYS A 335 -17.71 -28.61 6.51
N LYS A 336 -18.40 -29.33 7.39
CA LYS A 336 -18.25 -29.19 8.86
C LYS A 336 -16.78 -29.22 9.29
N GLY A 337 -16.40 -28.35 10.23
CA GLY A 337 -15.03 -28.23 10.77
C GLY A 337 -14.07 -27.48 9.83
N TRP A 338 -14.57 -26.64 8.94
CA TRP A 338 -13.76 -25.85 8.03
C TRP A 338 -12.93 -24.80 8.78
N GLU A 339 -13.42 -24.24 9.87
CA GLU A 339 -12.72 -23.28 10.72
C GLU A 339 -11.44 -23.90 11.29
N GLN A 340 -11.54 -25.14 11.80
CA GLN A 340 -10.39 -25.87 12.31
C GLN A 340 -9.37 -26.13 11.20
N ARG A 341 -9.83 -26.49 9.99
CA ARG A 341 -8.94 -26.68 8.84
C ARG A 341 -8.30 -25.38 8.39
N TYR A 342 -9.02 -24.24 8.48
CA TYR A 342 -8.47 -22.90 8.23
C TYR A 342 -7.28 -22.61 9.14
N TYR A 343 -7.49 -22.72 10.47
CA TYR A 343 -6.42 -22.45 11.43
C TYR A 343 -5.25 -23.41 11.29
N SER A 344 -5.49 -24.71 11.20
CA SER A 344 -4.41 -25.70 11.05
C SER A 344 -3.64 -25.61 9.73
N SER A 345 -4.24 -25.02 8.68
CA SER A 345 -3.56 -24.80 7.39
C SER A 345 -2.67 -23.57 7.38
N PHE A 346 -2.99 -22.54 8.17
CA PHE A 346 -2.37 -21.21 8.02
C PHE A 346 -1.64 -20.71 9.26
N PHE A 347 -1.84 -21.32 10.41
CA PHE A 347 -1.27 -20.83 11.67
C PHE A 347 -0.58 -21.95 12.44
N LYS A 348 0.47 -21.56 13.18
CA LYS A 348 1.16 -22.43 14.15
C LYS A 348 0.86 -22.02 15.58
N ASP A 349 0.41 -20.77 15.77
CA ASP A 349 0.11 -20.19 17.08
C ASP A 349 -1.36 -20.34 17.44
N ASP A 350 -1.69 -20.07 18.70
CA ASP A 350 -3.06 -20.10 19.19
C ASP A 350 -3.89 -18.87 18.73
N ILE A 351 -5.19 -19.04 18.72
CA ILE A 351 -6.13 -18.01 18.26
C ILE A 351 -6.00 -16.70 19.05
N PRO A 352 -5.88 -16.69 20.40
CA PRO A 352 -5.66 -15.47 21.16
C PRO A 352 -4.42 -14.68 20.72
N SER A 353 -3.29 -15.34 20.49
CA SER A 353 -2.05 -14.71 20.03
C SER A 353 -2.20 -14.09 18.63
N ILE A 354 -2.87 -14.80 17.73
CA ILE A 354 -3.16 -14.32 16.38
C ILE A 354 -4.05 -13.06 16.44
N CYS A 355 -5.13 -13.12 17.22
CA CYS A 355 -6.07 -12.01 17.39
C CYS A 355 -5.40 -10.80 18.05
N LYS A 356 -4.54 -11.03 19.06
CA LYS A 356 -3.77 -9.96 19.69
C LYS A 356 -2.88 -9.24 18.69
N ASN A 357 -2.08 -9.98 17.91
CA ASN A 357 -1.22 -9.35 16.89
C ASN A 357 -2.05 -8.61 15.82
N PHE A 358 -3.24 -9.12 15.46
CA PHE A 358 -4.12 -8.44 14.54
C PHE A 358 -4.67 -7.12 15.10
N THR A 359 -5.11 -7.10 16.36
CA THR A 359 -5.59 -5.87 17.03
C THR A 359 -4.47 -4.85 17.23
N ASP A 360 -3.27 -5.29 17.62
CA ASP A 360 -2.09 -4.43 17.70
C ASP A 360 -1.82 -3.75 16.34
N MET A 361 -1.97 -4.48 15.26
CA MET A 361 -1.76 -3.95 13.90
C MET A 361 -2.90 -3.04 13.40
N ILE A 362 -4.15 -3.25 13.82
CA ILE A 362 -5.24 -2.28 13.56
C ILE A 362 -4.90 -0.94 14.23
N GLU A 363 -4.52 -0.95 15.52
CA GLU A 363 -4.13 0.25 16.26
C GLU A 363 -2.92 0.93 15.61
N TRP A 364 -1.89 0.14 15.25
CA TRP A 364 -0.70 0.65 14.60
C TRP A 364 -1.01 1.31 13.25
N ASN A 365 -1.81 0.65 12.40
CA ASN A 365 -2.19 1.19 11.10
C ASN A 365 -2.97 2.49 11.23
N MET A 366 -3.93 2.54 12.15
CA MET A 366 -4.72 3.74 12.37
C MET A 366 -3.83 4.91 12.81
N LYS A 367 -2.90 4.69 13.75
CA LYS A 367 -1.92 5.71 14.15
C LYS A 367 -0.99 6.09 13.01
N TYR A 368 -0.50 5.10 12.23
CA TYR A 368 0.37 5.35 11.09
C TYR A 368 -0.29 6.28 10.05
N TYR A 369 -1.59 6.12 9.82
CA TYR A 369 -2.36 6.95 8.89
C TYR A 369 -2.76 8.31 9.48
N THR A 370 -2.88 8.44 10.79
CA THR A 370 -3.39 9.65 11.43
C THR A 370 -2.32 10.51 12.08
N THR A 371 -1.40 9.92 12.81
CA THR A 371 -0.39 10.63 13.63
C THR A 371 1.05 10.34 13.22
N GLY A 372 1.31 9.22 12.54
CA GLY A 372 2.64 8.79 12.11
C GLY A 372 3.09 7.49 12.78
N CYS A 373 4.33 7.06 12.50
CA CYS A 373 4.87 5.79 12.99
C CYS A 373 5.16 5.84 14.50
N VAL A 374 4.41 5.07 15.26
CA VAL A 374 4.57 4.96 16.73
C VAL A 374 5.46 3.78 17.14
N SER A 375 5.63 2.79 16.26
CA SER A 375 6.48 1.63 16.49
C SER A 375 7.07 1.15 15.17
N TRP A 376 8.38 1.30 15.02
CA TRP A 376 9.09 0.95 13.79
C TRP A 376 9.31 -0.55 13.62
N GLY A 377 9.39 -1.30 14.71
CA GLY A 377 9.64 -2.74 14.70
C GLY A 377 8.38 -3.61 14.62
N LEU A 378 7.18 -3.03 14.77
CA LEU A 378 5.94 -3.82 14.77
C LEU A 378 5.56 -4.26 13.36
N SER A 379 5.05 -5.50 13.24
CA SER A 379 4.47 -6.00 12.00
C SER A 379 3.47 -7.12 12.26
N TYR A 380 2.56 -7.35 11.35
CA TYR A 380 1.72 -8.54 11.35
C TYR A 380 2.58 -9.78 11.06
N GLN A 381 2.46 -10.80 11.91
CA GLN A 381 3.35 -11.97 11.86
C GLN A 381 2.84 -13.08 10.92
N TYR A 382 1.59 -12.99 10.48
CA TYR A 382 0.92 -14.04 9.72
C TYR A 382 0.56 -13.56 8.30
N THR A 383 0.26 -14.49 7.41
CA THR A 383 -0.19 -14.21 6.04
C THR A 383 -1.71 -14.01 5.96
N TYR A 384 -2.44 -14.61 6.90
CA TYR A 384 -3.91 -14.59 6.92
C TYR A 384 -4.44 -13.95 8.20
N PRO A 385 -5.64 -13.32 8.18
CA PRO A 385 -6.26 -12.76 9.38
C PRO A 385 -6.90 -13.88 10.23
N PRO A 386 -7.19 -13.65 11.52
CA PRO A 386 -8.13 -14.50 12.24
C PRO A 386 -9.52 -14.44 11.60
N LEU A 387 -10.39 -15.41 11.84
CA LEU A 387 -11.80 -15.27 11.49
C LEU A 387 -12.46 -14.18 12.35
N LEU A 388 -13.44 -13.48 11.80
CA LEU A 388 -14.09 -12.36 12.50
C LEU A 388 -14.73 -12.77 13.81
N ILE A 389 -15.35 -13.97 13.82
CA ILE A 389 -15.98 -14.50 15.03
C ILE A 389 -14.96 -14.70 16.17
N ASP A 390 -13.75 -15.14 15.86
CA ASP A 390 -12.70 -15.34 16.83
C ASP A 390 -12.07 -14.00 17.26
N LEU A 391 -11.85 -13.09 16.31
CA LEU A 391 -11.36 -11.76 16.60
C LEU A 391 -12.25 -11.03 17.61
N ILE A 392 -13.57 -11.05 17.42
CA ILE A 392 -14.55 -10.40 18.32
C ILE A 392 -14.39 -10.86 19.76
N ASN A 393 -14.15 -12.16 19.97
CA ASN A 393 -13.99 -12.74 21.29
C ASN A 393 -12.68 -12.33 21.99
N HIS A 394 -11.71 -11.78 21.23
CA HIS A 394 -10.38 -11.43 21.72
C HIS A 394 -10.04 -9.94 21.57
N ILE A 395 -10.97 -9.10 21.11
CA ILE A 395 -10.77 -7.64 21.09
C ILE A 395 -10.67 -7.13 22.53
N PRO A 396 -9.56 -6.48 22.91
CA PRO A 396 -9.41 -5.88 24.22
C PRO A 396 -10.25 -4.60 24.36
N ASP A 397 -10.35 -4.07 25.56
CA ASP A 397 -10.99 -2.75 25.77
C ASP A 397 -10.06 -1.58 25.38
N GLU A 398 -8.74 -1.84 25.37
CA GLU A 398 -7.70 -0.88 25.00
C GLU A 398 -6.50 -1.63 24.43
N VAL A 399 -5.82 -1.01 23.46
CA VAL A 399 -4.57 -1.51 22.87
C VAL A 399 -3.45 -0.50 23.14
N THR A 400 -2.40 -0.96 23.81
CA THR A 400 -1.18 -0.18 24.03
C THR A 400 -0.06 -0.79 23.21
N LEU A 401 0.51 0.01 22.29
CA LEU A 401 1.63 -0.42 21.47
C LEU A 401 2.97 -0.14 22.17
N PRO A 402 3.95 -1.06 22.06
CA PRO A 402 5.28 -0.78 22.56
C PRO A 402 5.90 0.38 21.76
N PRO A 403 6.43 1.42 22.43
CA PRO A 403 7.10 2.49 21.72
C PRO A 403 8.44 1.96 21.16
N ASP A 404 8.61 2.10 19.86
CA ASP A 404 9.88 1.84 19.18
C ASP A 404 10.03 2.90 18.08
N HIS A 405 10.93 3.83 18.31
CA HIS A 405 11.13 5.00 17.45
C HIS A 405 12.40 4.90 16.59
N VAL A 406 13.07 3.76 16.60
CA VAL A 406 14.33 3.58 15.89
C VAL A 406 14.10 2.86 14.56
N PRO A 407 14.21 3.56 13.42
CA PRO A 407 14.19 2.92 12.12
C PRO A 407 15.43 2.03 11.93
N TRP A 408 15.30 1.01 11.12
CA TRP A 408 16.47 0.23 10.70
C TRP A 408 17.45 1.10 9.89
N SER A 409 18.73 0.69 9.88
CA SER A 409 19.70 1.24 8.96
C SER A 409 19.46 0.73 7.53
N GLU A 410 19.95 1.48 6.53
CA GLU A 410 19.94 1.02 5.13
C GLU A 410 20.59 -0.36 4.94
N THR A 411 21.67 -0.63 5.68
CA THR A 411 22.36 -1.94 5.62
C THR A 411 21.47 -3.06 6.15
N GLN A 412 20.78 -2.86 7.28
CA GLN A 412 19.83 -3.84 7.81
C GLN A 412 18.68 -4.08 6.84
N LEU A 413 18.12 -3.00 6.26
CA LEU A 413 17.08 -3.11 5.23
C LEU A 413 17.55 -3.96 4.06
N LEU A 414 18.67 -3.60 3.44
CA LEU A 414 19.18 -4.28 2.25
C LEU A 414 19.49 -5.75 2.49
N THR A 415 20.14 -6.06 3.63
CA THR A 415 20.45 -7.44 4.01
C THR A 415 19.17 -8.28 4.17
N TYR A 416 18.08 -7.69 4.65
CA TYR A 416 16.83 -8.41 4.87
C TYR A 416 15.97 -8.54 3.61
N VAL A 417 15.86 -7.46 2.81
CA VAL A 417 14.89 -7.42 1.69
C VAL A 417 15.44 -7.99 0.39
N LEU A 418 16.78 -7.89 0.16
CA LEU A 418 17.36 -8.35 -1.09
C LEU A 418 17.61 -9.86 -1.08
N PRO A 419 17.16 -10.58 -2.10
CA PRO A 419 17.66 -11.91 -2.36
C PRO A 419 19.21 -11.90 -2.49
N SER A 420 19.86 -12.92 -1.98
CA SER A 420 21.33 -13.00 -1.92
C SER A 420 22.04 -12.86 -3.27
N VAL A 421 21.40 -13.23 -4.36
CA VAL A 421 21.89 -13.01 -5.74
C VAL A 421 22.06 -11.53 -6.09
N TYR A 422 21.41 -10.62 -5.36
CA TYR A 422 21.45 -9.17 -5.57
C TYR A 422 22.30 -8.41 -4.54
N HIS A 423 23.03 -9.10 -3.65
CA HIS A 423 23.86 -8.43 -2.64
C HIS A 423 24.99 -7.59 -3.23
N HIS A 424 25.38 -7.82 -4.49
CA HIS A 424 26.34 -6.94 -5.18
C HIS A 424 25.87 -5.49 -5.31
N TYR A 425 24.55 -5.22 -5.30
CA TYR A 425 24.00 -3.84 -5.32
C TYR A 425 24.21 -3.06 -4.01
N MET A 426 24.61 -3.73 -2.94
CA MET A 426 24.99 -3.12 -1.67
C MET A 426 26.52 -3.17 -1.41
N GLY A 427 27.32 -3.55 -2.41
CA GLY A 427 28.77 -3.71 -2.29
C GLY A 427 29.23 -5.04 -1.71
N GLY A 428 28.33 -6.01 -1.56
CA GLY A 428 28.62 -7.38 -1.15
C GLY A 428 28.88 -8.32 -2.33
N THR A 429 29.12 -9.60 -2.03
CA THR A 429 29.22 -10.66 -3.03
C THR A 429 27.86 -11.32 -3.23
N SER A 430 27.51 -11.59 -4.49
CA SER A 430 26.33 -12.39 -4.83
C SER A 430 26.54 -13.84 -4.45
N VAL A 431 25.54 -14.43 -3.80
CA VAL A 431 25.54 -15.85 -3.42
C VAL A 431 24.26 -16.48 -3.97
N GLU A 432 24.41 -17.60 -4.67
CA GLU A 432 23.25 -18.42 -5.00
C GLU A 432 22.74 -19.11 -3.73
N SER A 433 21.47 -18.91 -3.44
CA SER A 433 20.78 -19.58 -2.34
C SER A 433 19.51 -20.25 -2.84
N GLU A 434 19.05 -21.24 -2.11
CA GLU A 434 17.72 -21.80 -2.36
C GLU A 434 16.66 -20.68 -2.29
N LEU A 435 15.78 -20.68 -3.28
CA LEU A 435 14.67 -19.72 -3.30
C LEU A 435 13.52 -20.26 -2.45
N PRO A 436 12.83 -19.35 -1.75
CA PRO A 436 11.56 -19.69 -1.11
C PRO A 436 10.53 -20.09 -2.17
N THR A 437 9.46 -20.74 -1.73
CA THR A 437 8.36 -21.12 -2.60
C THR A 437 7.28 -20.05 -2.68
N LEU A 438 6.52 -20.03 -3.80
CA LEU A 438 5.31 -19.24 -3.92
C LEU A 438 4.10 -20.12 -3.60
N GLU A 439 3.26 -19.64 -2.69
CA GLU A 439 1.94 -20.20 -2.44
C GLU A 439 0.86 -19.21 -2.88
N TRP A 440 -0.20 -19.71 -3.50
CA TRP A 440 -1.33 -18.91 -3.93
C TRP A 440 -2.33 -18.72 -2.80
N SER A 441 -2.81 -17.50 -2.68
CA SER A 441 -3.51 -17.06 -1.49
C SER A 441 -4.95 -17.56 -1.45
N TYR A 442 -5.33 -18.17 -0.32
CA TYR A 442 -6.66 -18.68 -0.04
C TYR A 442 -7.72 -17.57 -0.06
N CYS A 443 -8.78 -17.74 -0.83
CA CYS A 443 -9.94 -16.83 -0.93
C CYS A 443 -9.60 -15.34 -1.06
N ARG A 444 -8.45 -15.03 -1.66
CA ARG A 444 -7.98 -13.65 -1.89
C ARG A 444 -8.14 -13.26 -3.36
N TYR A 445 -7.45 -12.22 -3.80
CA TYR A 445 -7.51 -11.82 -5.21
C TYR A 445 -6.96 -12.93 -6.11
N LEU A 446 -7.51 -13.07 -7.32
CA LEU A 446 -7.19 -14.16 -8.26
C LEU A 446 -5.69 -14.22 -8.64
N TRP A 447 -5.00 -13.07 -8.57
CA TRP A 447 -3.57 -12.94 -8.87
C TRP A 447 -2.67 -12.94 -7.63
N GLU A 448 -3.26 -13.08 -6.43
CA GLU A 448 -2.51 -12.93 -5.21
C GLU A 448 -1.80 -14.22 -4.81
N SER A 449 -0.52 -14.06 -4.49
CA SER A 449 0.33 -15.12 -3.95
C SER A 449 1.19 -14.54 -2.85
N HIS A 450 1.71 -15.38 -1.98
CA HIS A 450 2.67 -15.02 -0.95
C HIS A 450 3.90 -15.91 -1.01
N VAL A 451 5.00 -15.43 -0.40
CA VAL A 451 6.28 -16.13 -0.37
C VAL A 451 6.38 -16.91 0.93
N VAL A 452 6.68 -18.21 0.84
CA VAL A 452 6.95 -19.07 2.00
C VAL A 452 8.44 -19.29 2.10
N PHE A 453 9.05 -18.74 3.15
CA PHE A 453 10.45 -18.95 3.50
C PHE A 453 10.58 -20.24 4.31
N HIS A 454 11.47 -21.15 3.89
CA HIS A 454 11.73 -22.44 4.53
C HIS A 454 12.85 -22.36 5.56
#